data_7c42a9b9a00b6a6a5cbc7c359f18c7dd
#
_entry.id   7c42a9b9a00b6a6a5cbc7c359f18c7dd
#
_cell.length_a   1.000
_cell.length_b   1.000
_cell.length_c   1.000
_cell.angle_alpha   90.00
_cell.angle_beta   90.00
_cell.angle_gamma   90.00
#
_symmetry.space_group_name_H-M   'P 1'
#
loop_
_entity.id
_entity.type
_entity.pdbx_description
1 polymer ?
#
loop_
_entity_poly.entity_id
_entity_poly.type
_entity_poly.pdbx_seq_one_letter_code
_entity_poly.pdbx_strand_id
1 'polypeptide(L)'
;KVKNSCLVYNDKGENAARYDKIHLFGFSTARESYDESLAICGGDEVVTFDAPFGKVGLSVCYDLRFPELYRAFGECALIVVPAAFTYTTGKVHWEILLRARAIENQAYVLAAAQGGRHRTGRRTWGHTMLIDPWGEIKAVLPEEEGVIVGELDFDRLASVREKLPALKHRKL
;
A
#
# COMPACT_ATOMS: atom_id res chain seq x y z
N LYS A 1 -5.34 -15.83 18.14
CA LYS A 1 -4.64 -15.00 17.14
C LYS A 1 -5.34 -13.66 16.98
N VAL A 2 -4.61 -12.64 16.56
CA VAL A 2 -5.14 -11.29 16.31
C VAL A 2 -5.22 -11.00 14.80
N LYS A 3 -5.88 -9.92 14.41
CA LYS A 3 -5.88 -9.41 13.03
C LYS A 3 -4.84 -8.30 12.87
N ASN A 4 -4.25 -8.19 11.70
CA ASN A 4 -3.45 -7.03 11.28
C ASN A 4 -4.36 -6.18 10.39
N SER A 5 -4.79 -5.02 10.88
CA SER A 5 -5.89 -4.27 10.27
C SER A 5 -5.50 -2.84 9.90
N CYS A 6 -5.98 -2.38 8.76
CA CYS A 6 -6.03 -0.98 8.38
C CYS A 6 -7.43 -0.43 8.71
N LEU A 7 -7.50 0.60 9.55
CA LEU A 7 -8.74 1.24 9.98
C LEU A 7 -8.84 2.64 9.38
N VAL A 8 -10.01 2.98 8.88
CA VAL A 8 -10.32 4.31 8.35
C VAL A 8 -11.36 4.96 9.25
N TYR A 9 -11.10 6.19 9.63
CA TYR A 9 -12.03 6.99 10.41
C TYR A 9 -12.45 8.22 9.62
N ASN A 10 -13.72 8.60 9.76
CA ASN A 10 -14.26 9.83 9.18
C ASN A 10 -13.91 11.06 10.04
N ASP A 11 -14.38 12.23 9.63
CA ASP A 11 -14.19 13.52 10.32
C ASP A 11 -14.86 13.59 11.70
N LYS A 12 -15.77 12.66 12.02
CA LYS A 12 -16.40 12.52 13.33
C LYS A 12 -15.71 11.51 14.24
N GLY A 13 -14.63 10.85 13.75
CA GLY A 13 -13.94 9.79 14.48
C GLY A 13 -14.68 8.45 14.46
N GLU A 14 -15.68 8.28 13.62
CA GLU A 14 -16.40 7.02 13.44
C GLU A 14 -15.64 6.11 12.46
N ASN A 15 -15.61 4.81 12.71
CA ASN A 15 -14.95 3.85 11.82
C ASN A 15 -15.75 3.74 10.49
N ALA A 16 -15.15 4.24 9.40
CA ALA A 16 -15.76 4.24 8.08
C ALA A 16 -15.42 2.99 7.26
N ALA A 17 -14.25 2.38 7.51
CA ALA A 17 -13.86 1.13 6.87
C ALA A 17 -12.80 0.39 7.69
N ARG A 18 -12.78 -0.93 7.56
CA ARG A 18 -11.78 -1.81 8.14
C ARG A 18 -11.36 -2.85 7.11
N TYR A 19 -10.06 -2.95 6.89
CA TYR A 19 -9.46 -4.01 6.09
C TYR A 19 -8.58 -4.88 6.99
N ASP A 20 -8.80 -6.16 6.98
CA ASP A 20 -7.95 -7.15 7.64
C ASP A 20 -7.00 -7.76 6.60
N LYS A 21 -5.70 -7.62 6.84
CA LYS A 21 -4.64 -8.08 5.94
C LYS A 21 -4.88 -9.53 5.48
N ILE A 22 -4.98 -9.73 4.16
CA ILE A 22 -5.24 -11.05 3.55
C ILE A 22 -3.96 -11.88 3.53
N HIS A 23 -2.86 -11.34 3.01
CA HIS A 23 -1.64 -12.09 2.78
C HIS A 23 -0.68 -11.97 3.97
N LEU A 24 -0.53 -13.05 4.72
CA LEU A 24 0.36 -13.11 5.87
C LEU A 24 1.81 -13.28 5.41
N PHE A 25 2.71 -12.50 6.03
CA PHE A 25 4.12 -12.50 5.67
C PHE A 25 4.84 -13.74 6.19
N GLY A 26 5.45 -14.47 5.26
CA GLY A 26 6.39 -15.54 5.53
C GLY A 26 7.69 -15.32 4.76
N PHE A 27 8.83 -15.37 5.45
CA PHE A 27 10.16 -15.22 4.85
C PHE A 27 11.20 -15.91 5.71
N SER A 28 12.06 -16.71 5.11
CA SER A 28 13.10 -17.42 5.82
C SER A 28 14.40 -17.41 5.03
N THR A 29 15.50 -17.12 5.72
CA THR A 29 16.87 -17.22 5.25
C THR A 29 17.71 -17.87 6.35
N ALA A 30 19.00 -18.10 6.11
CA ALA A 30 19.92 -18.57 7.14
C ALA A 30 20.09 -17.59 8.33
N ARG A 31 19.68 -16.31 8.19
CA ARG A 31 19.87 -15.23 9.16
C ARG A 31 18.58 -14.68 9.76
N GLU A 32 17.48 -14.80 9.05
CA GLU A 32 16.18 -14.20 9.42
C GLU A 32 15.07 -15.20 9.13
N SER A 33 14.09 -15.30 10.04
CA SER A 33 12.87 -16.06 9.82
C SER A 33 11.68 -15.29 10.35
N TYR A 34 10.64 -15.19 9.55
CA TYR A 34 9.36 -14.53 9.88
C TYR A 34 8.21 -15.43 9.46
N ASP A 35 7.24 -15.60 10.33
CA ASP A 35 5.99 -16.28 10.05
C ASP A 35 4.85 -15.60 10.84
N GLU A 36 4.14 -14.70 10.15
CA GLU A 36 2.98 -14.01 10.76
C GLU A 36 1.84 -14.97 11.10
N SER A 37 1.73 -16.09 10.40
CA SER A 37 0.62 -17.03 10.61
C SER A 37 0.60 -17.64 12.01
N LEU A 38 1.72 -17.61 12.73
CA LEU A 38 1.81 -18.11 14.12
C LEU A 38 0.95 -17.27 15.08
N ALA A 39 0.86 -15.94 14.86
CA ALA A 39 0.20 -15.00 15.76
C ALA A 39 -1.00 -14.28 15.12
N ILE A 40 -1.03 -14.15 13.79
CA ILE A 40 -2.01 -13.38 13.05
C ILE A 40 -2.95 -14.31 12.28
N CYS A 41 -4.23 -13.95 12.26
CA CYS A 41 -5.26 -14.55 11.42
C CYS A 41 -5.44 -13.70 10.17
N GLY A 42 -5.34 -14.29 8.98
CA GLY A 42 -5.59 -13.59 7.71
C GLY A 42 -7.03 -13.10 7.58
N GLY A 43 -7.23 -12.03 6.81
CA GLY A 43 -8.52 -11.63 6.27
C GLY A 43 -8.83 -12.40 4.98
N ASP A 44 -9.99 -12.15 4.42
CA ASP A 44 -10.52 -12.79 3.20
C ASP A 44 -11.33 -11.83 2.33
N GLU A 45 -11.51 -10.59 2.78
CA GLU A 45 -12.31 -9.60 2.07
C GLU A 45 -11.44 -8.52 1.43
N VAL A 46 -11.76 -8.18 0.18
CA VAL A 46 -11.23 -7.01 -0.52
C VAL A 46 -12.03 -5.79 -0.08
N VAL A 47 -11.35 -4.77 0.44
CA VAL A 47 -12.02 -3.58 0.99
C VAL A 47 -11.59 -2.32 0.27
N THR A 48 -12.59 -1.57 -0.18
CA THR A 48 -12.47 -0.18 -0.64
C THR A 48 -13.47 0.68 0.13
N PHE A 49 -13.27 1.98 0.16
CA PHE A 49 -14.27 2.92 0.67
C PHE A 49 -14.35 4.17 -0.21
N ASP A 50 -15.48 4.83 -0.18
CA ASP A 50 -15.70 6.07 -0.94
C ASP A 50 -15.34 7.27 -0.06
N ALA A 51 -14.24 7.94 -0.40
CA ALA A 51 -13.87 9.24 0.15
C ALA A 51 -14.52 10.36 -0.67
N PRO A 52 -14.62 11.60 -0.15
CA PRO A 52 -15.20 12.73 -0.90
C PRO A 52 -14.55 12.98 -2.26
N PHE A 53 -13.30 12.54 -2.43
CA PHE A 53 -12.50 12.72 -3.65
C PHE A 53 -12.47 11.47 -4.56
N GLY A 54 -13.12 10.39 -4.18
CA GLY A 54 -13.16 9.14 -4.95
C GLY A 54 -12.87 7.89 -4.14
N LYS A 55 -12.89 6.76 -4.81
CA LYS A 55 -12.66 5.45 -4.20
C LYS A 55 -11.22 5.27 -3.74
N VAL A 56 -11.04 4.70 -2.55
CA VAL A 56 -9.74 4.37 -1.96
C VAL A 56 -9.64 2.87 -1.70
N GLY A 57 -8.58 2.22 -2.21
CA GLY A 57 -8.28 0.82 -1.95
C GLY A 57 -7.41 0.64 -0.70
N LEU A 58 -7.73 -0.36 0.11
CA LEU A 58 -7.02 -0.66 1.37
C LEU A 58 -6.18 -1.91 1.25
N SER A 59 -4.91 -1.82 1.64
CA SER A 59 -3.98 -2.95 1.72
C SER A 59 -3.04 -2.78 2.90
N VAL A 60 -2.28 -3.83 3.27
CA VAL A 60 -1.28 -3.77 4.34
C VAL A 60 -0.02 -4.51 3.94
N CYS A 61 1.10 -3.80 3.84
CA CYS A 61 2.47 -4.34 3.82
C CYS A 61 2.69 -5.44 2.75
N TYR A 62 2.69 -6.71 3.16
CA TYR A 62 2.97 -7.87 2.30
C TYR A 62 1.96 -8.04 1.15
N ASP A 63 0.74 -7.52 1.31
CA ASP A 63 -0.27 -7.46 0.24
C ASP A 63 0.30 -6.82 -1.04
N LEU A 64 1.29 -5.93 -0.90
CA LEU A 64 1.97 -5.27 -2.02
C LEU A 64 2.52 -6.24 -3.07
N ARG A 65 2.79 -7.50 -2.71
CA ARG A 65 3.30 -8.52 -3.64
C ARG A 65 2.24 -9.16 -4.53
N PHE A 66 0.97 -8.96 -4.21
CA PHE A 66 -0.15 -9.67 -4.82
C PHE A 66 -0.99 -8.72 -5.69
N PRO A 67 -0.67 -8.58 -6.99
CA PRO A 67 -1.37 -7.66 -7.89
C PRO A 67 -2.86 -7.96 -8.00
N GLU A 68 -3.29 -9.19 -7.73
CA GLU A 68 -4.67 -9.63 -7.75
C GLU A 68 -5.54 -8.82 -6.80
N LEU A 69 -5.05 -8.53 -5.58
CA LEU A 69 -5.76 -7.68 -4.61
C LEU A 69 -6.01 -6.28 -5.18
N TYR A 70 -4.97 -5.68 -5.75
CA TYR A 70 -5.04 -4.32 -6.29
C TYR A 70 -5.96 -4.25 -7.51
N ARG A 71 -5.97 -5.29 -8.33
CA ARG A 71 -6.90 -5.41 -9.46
C ARG A 71 -8.35 -5.59 -9.00
N ALA A 72 -8.57 -6.27 -7.88
CA ALA A 72 -9.89 -6.47 -7.32
C ALA A 72 -10.54 -5.20 -6.75
N PHE A 73 -9.75 -4.15 -6.42
CA PHE A 73 -10.31 -2.84 -6.03
C PHE A 73 -11.12 -2.19 -7.16
N GLY A 74 -10.84 -2.55 -8.40
CA GLY A 74 -11.37 -1.84 -9.56
C GLY A 74 -10.72 -0.46 -9.70
N GLU A 75 -11.47 0.50 -10.23
CA GLU A 75 -10.97 1.85 -10.46
C GLU A 75 -10.95 2.67 -9.16
N CYS A 76 -9.77 2.95 -8.63
CA CYS A 76 -9.54 3.76 -7.43
C CYS A 76 -8.84 5.09 -7.76
N ALA A 77 -9.13 6.14 -7.00
CA ALA A 77 -8.34 7.38 -7.04
C ALA A 77 -7.03 7.24 -6.27
N LEU A 78 -7.07 6.55 -5.13
CA LEU A 78 -5.95 6.35 -4.21
C LEU A 78 -5.91 4.90 -3.73
N ILE A 79 -4.70 4.38 -3.52
CA ILE A 79 -4.43 3.12 -2.84
C ILE A 79 -3.53 3.42 -1.65
N VAL A 80 -3.87 2.89 -0.46
CA VAL A 80 -3.06 3.07 0.75
C VAL A 80 -2.38 1.77 1.16
N VAL A 81 -1.11 1.89 1.58
CA VAL A 81 -0.24 0.76 1.91
C VAL A 81 0.54 1.04 3.21
N PRO A 82 -0.09 1.00 4.39
CA PRO A 82 0.67 1.03 5.64
C PRO A 82 1.54 -0.21 5.75
N ALA A 83 2.79 -0.05 6.18
CA ALA A 83 3.76 -1.15 6.16
C ALA A 83 4.87 -1.04 7.21
N ALA A 84 5.43 -2.20 7.56
CA ALA A 84 6.71 -2.38 8.22
C ALA A 84 7.55 -3.39 7.41
N PHE A 85 7.92 -3.03 6.19
CA PHE A 85 8.61 -3.90 5.24
C PHE A 85 10.01 -4.25 5.77
N THR A 86 10.43 -5.52 5.67
CA THR A 86 11.79 -5.90 6.12
C THR A 86 12.84 -5.15 5.32
N TYR A 87 13.95 -4.79 5.96
CA TYR A 87 15.04 -4.07 5.32
C TYR A 87 15.60 -4.82 4.10
N THR A 88 15.81 -6.14 4.25
CA THR A 88 16.39 -7.00 3.23
C THR A 88 15.58 -6.99 1.92
N THR A 89 14.27 -7.13 2.01
CA THR A 89 13.41 -7.13 0.83
C THR A 89 12.98 -5.73 0.40
N GLY A 90 12.83 -4.82 1.35
CA GLY A 90 12.41 -3.44 1.07
C GLY A 90 13.40 -2.71 0.18
N LYS A 91 14.68 -2.83 0.47
CA LYS A 91 15.78 -2.22 -0.29
C LYS A 91 15.71 -2.48 -1.82
N VAL A 92 15.22 -3.65 -2.21
CA VAL A 92 15.20 -4.08 -3.63
C VAL A 92 13.81 -4.13 -4.25
N HIS A 93 12.75 -4.22 -3.45
CA HIS A 93 11.40 -4.46 -3.96
C HIS A 93 10.41 -3.33 -3.69
N TRP A 94 10.56 -2.57 -2.60
CA TRP A 94 9.55 -1.66 -2.09
C TRP A 94 9.11 -0.61 -3.12
N GLU A 95 10.05 0.18 -3.60
CA GLU A 95 9.78 1.23 -4.59
C GLU A 95 9.22 0.66 -5.89
N ILE A 96 9.87 -0.39 -6.42
CA ILE A 96 9.48 -0.99 -7.70
C ILE A 96 8.04 -1.50 -7.65
N LEU A 97 7.66 -2.19 -6.56
CA LEU A 97 6.31 -2.72 -6.40
C LEU A 97 5.27 -1.60 -6.22
N LEU A 98 5.56 -0.58 -5.41
CA LEU A 98 4.64 0.55 -5.24
C LEU A 98 4.39 1.29 -6.55
N ARG A 99 5.45 1.56 -7.32
CA ARG A 99 5.33 2.19 -8.63
C ARG A 99 4.56 1.31 -9.61
N ALA A 100 4.78 -0.01 -9.59
CA ALA A 100 3.99 -0.94 -10.39
C ALA A 100 2.50 -0.87 -10.04
N ARG A 101 2.14 -0.84 -8.74
CA ARG A 101 0.73 -0.70 -8.32
C ARG A 101 0.11 0.61 -8.79
N ALA A 102 0.85 1.73 -8.73
CA ALA A 102 0.38 3.01 -9.23
C ALA A 102 0.13 2.97 -10.76
N ILE A 103 1.10 2.48 -11.51
CA ILE A 103 1.06 2.44 -12.99
C ILE A 103 -0.04 1.50 -13.49
N GLU A 104 -0.06 0.27 -13.01
CA GLU A 104 -1.00 -0.74 -13.53
C GLU A 104 -2.46 -0.46 -13.15
N ASN A 105 -2.72 0.17 -12.00
CA ASN A 105 -4.07 0.53 -11.56
C ASN A 105 -4.44 1.98 -11.90
N GLN A 106 -3.51 2.73 -12.49
CA GLN A 106 -3.70 4.15 -12.84
C GLN A 106 -4.33 4.93 -11.68
N ALA A 107 -3.71 4.81 -10.50
CA ALA A 107 -4.14 5.39 -9.24
C ALA A 107 -2.95 6.00 -8.49
N TYR A 108 -3.21 6.98 -7.63
CA TYR A 108 -2.22 7.40 -6.65
C TYR A 108 -1.93 6.26 -5.66
N VAL A 109 -0.69 6.16 -5.18
CA VAL A 109 -0.31 5.25 -4.12
C VAL A 109 0.33 6.03 -2.98
N LEU A 110 -0.24 5.91 -1.77
CA LEU A 110 0.30 6.47 -0.54
C LEU A 110 0.71 5.32 0.38
N ALA A 111 2.00 5.20 0.60
CA ALA A 111 2.59 4.13 1.41
C ALA A 111 3.26 4.70 2.65
N ALA A 112 2.64 4.53 3.82
CA ALA A 112 3.20 4.91 5.11
C ALA A 112 4.04 3.74 5.66
N ALA A 113 5.36 3.90 5.77
CA ALA A 113 6.28 2.82 6.07
C ALA A 113 7.14 3.10 7.31
N GLN A 114 7.10 2.18 8.26
CA GLN A 114 8.01 2.22 9.41
C GLN A 114 9.44 1.92 8.96
N GLY A 115 10.39 2.76 9.36
CA GLY A 115 11.81 2.64 9.06
C GLY A 115 12.69 2.44 10.30
N GLY A 116 13.94 2.05 10.09
CA GLY A 116 14.96 2.00 11.12
C GLY A 116 15.03 0.70 11.92
N ARG A 117 15.77 0.75 13.04
CA ARG A 117 15.97 -0.39 13.97
C ARG A 117 14.97 -0.34 15.11
N HIS A 118 14.23 -1.42 15.30
CA HIS A 118 13.28 -1.59 16.38
C HIS A 118 13.93 -2.19 17.63
N ARG A 119 13.32 -1.99 18.79
CA ARG A 119 13.83 -2.53 20.08
C ARG A 119 13.97 -4.05 20.10
N THR A 120 13.26 -4.77 19.24
CA THR A 120 13.35 -6.22 19.04
C THR A 120 14.57 -6.66 18.24
N GLY A 121 15.40 -5.72 17.76
CA GLY A 121 16.53 -5.99 16.85
C GLY A 121 16.15 -6.04 15.37
N ARG A 122 14.86 -6.14 15.05
CA ARG A 122 14.35 -6.11 13.67
C ARG A 122 14.68 -4.75 13.02
N ARG A 123 15.01 -4.77 11.73
CA ARG A 123 15.14 -3.55 10.93
C ARG A 123 14.09 -3.53 9.82
N THR A 124 13.44 -2.38 9.64
CA THR A 124 12.50 -2.13 8.55
C THR A 124 13.02 -1.07 7.59
N TRP A 125 12.51 -1.08 6.36
CA TRP A 125 13.09 -0.31 5.26
C TRP A 125 12.72 1.18 5.32
N GLY A 126 11.53 1.54 5.82
CA GLY A 126 11.03 2.91 5.72
C GLY A 126 10.60 3.26 4.30
N HIS A 127 11.03 4.43 3.84
CA HIS A 127 10.69 4.97 2.51
C HIS A 127 9.18 5.15 2.34
N THR A 128 8.58 5.88 3.29
CA THR A 128 7.21 6.43 3.12
C THR A 128 7.16 7.19 1.80
N MET A 129 6.18 6.90 0.93
CA MET A 129 6.12 7.44 -0.43
C MET A 129 4.71 7.88 -0.83
N LEU A 130 4.64 8.94 -1.64
CA LEU A 130 3.50 9.28 -2.46
C LEU A 130 3.90 9.16 -3.93
N ILE A 131 3.14 8.41 -4.70
CA ILE A 131 3.40 8.10 -6.11
C ILE A 131 2.17 8.46 -6.94
N ASP A 132 2.37 9.10 -8.10
CA ASP A 132 1.30 9.48 -9.02
C ASP A 132 0.85 8.31 -9.93
N PRO A 133 -0.27 8.43 -10.64
CA PRO A 133 -0.79 7.38 -11.53
C PRO A 133 0.13 7.01 -12.71
N TRP A 134 1.15 7.82 -12.99
CA TRP A 134 2.17 7.56 -14.02
C TRP A 134 3.39 6.83 -13.45
N GLY A 135 3.45 6.63 -12.12
CA GLY A 135 4.55 6.02 -11.41
C GLY A 135 5.67 7.01 -11.03
N GLU A 136 5.40 8.31 -11.10
CA GLU A 136 6.32 9.34 -10.63
C GLU A 136 6.26 9.46 -9.10
N ILE A 137 7.42 9.45 -8.43
CA ILE A 137 7.50 9.66 -6.99
C ILE A 137 7.32 11.16 -6.71
N LYS A 138 6.24 11.53 -6.04
CA LYS A 138 5.92 12.92 -5.68
C LYS A 138 6.55 13.34 -4.35
N ALA A 139 6.68 12.40 -3.42
CA ALA A 139 7.35 12.62 -2.14
C ALA A 139 7.91 11.31 -1.61
N VAL A 140 9.04 11.38 -0.91
CA VAL A 140 9.64 10.26 -0.19
C VAL A 140 10.28 10.73 1.12
N LEU A 141 10.08 9.96 2.19
CA LEU A 141 10.78 10.08 3.46
C LEU A 141 11.50 8.76 3.73
N PRO A 142 12.83 8.70 3.72
CA PRO A 142 13.59 7.43 3.82
C PRO A 142 13.40 6.71 5.16
N GLU A 143 14.30 6.88 6.13
CA GLU A 143 14.26 6.13 7.40
C GLU A 143 13.87 7.02 8.60
N GLU A 144 13.90 8.34 8.45
CA GLU A 144 13.67 9.29 9.53
C GLU A 144 12.22 9.31 9.99
N GLU A 145 12.00 9.72 11.24
CA GLU A 145 10.68 10.10 11.73
C GLU A 145 10.20 11.39 11.05
N GLY A 146 8.96 11.38 10.57
CA GLY A 146 8.43 12.57 9.92
C GLY A 146 7.12 12.33 9.17
N VAL A 147 6.72 13.34 8.43
CA VAL A 147 5.48 13.36 7.63
C VAL A 147 5.83 13.83 6.23
N ILE A 148 5.25 13.16 5.23
CA ILE A 148 5.17 13.69 3.87
C ILE A 148 3.78 14.30 3.65
N VAL A 149 3.75 15.39 2.89
CA VAL A 149 2.52 16.02 2.40
C VAL A 149 2.61 16.10 0.89
N GLY A 150 1.52 15.82 0.22
CA GLY A 150 1.44 15.91 -1.23
C GLY A 150 0.01 16.11 -1.69
N GLU A 151 -0.13 16.56 -2.91
CA GLU A 151 -1.40 16.83 -3.56
C GLU A 151 -1.80 15.65 -4.45
N LEU A 152 -3.09 15.32 -4.46
CA LEU A 152 -3.70 14.42 -5.42
C LEU A 152 -4.34 15.28 -6.53
N ASP A 153 -3.65 15.39 -7.65
CA ASP A 153 -4.11 16.11 -8.84
C ASP A 153 -5.06 15.20 -9.65
N PHE A 154 -6.34 15.49 -9.56
CA PHE A 154 -7.39 14.70 -10.25
C PHE A 154 -7.45 14.96 -11.75
N ASP A 155 -7.03 16.13 -12.22
CA ASP A 155 -6.88 16.41 -13.66
C ASP A 155 -5.74 15.55 -14.23
N ARG A 156 -4.64 15.41 -13.50
CA ARG A 156 -3.55 14.49 -13.84
C ARG A 156 -4.04 13.06 -13.90
N LEU A 157 -4.81 12.60 -12.90
CA LEU A 157 -5.39 11.27 -12.86
C LEU A 157 -6.27 10.99 -14.07
N ALA A 158 -7.19 11.92 -14.39
CA ALA A 158 -8.06 11.83 -15.54
C ALA A 158 -7.28 11.81 -16.87
N SER A 159 -6.29 12.69 -17.02
CA SER A 159 -5.43 12.77 -18.21
C SER A 159 -4.64 11.48 -18.45
N VAL A 160 -4.11 10.85 -17.41
CA VAL A 160 -3.40 9.57 -17.53
C VAL A 160 -4.33 8.48 -18.06
N ARG A 161 -5.54 8.38 -17.51
CA ARG A 161 -6.55 7.38 -17.90
C ARG A 161 -7.11 7.60 -19.30
N GLU A 162 -7.25 8.88 -19.72
CA GLU A 162 -7.70 9.22 -21.06
C GLU A 162 -6.64 8.89 -22.12
N LYS A 163 -5.39 9.30 -21.87
CA LYS A 163 -4.28 9.11 -22.84
C LYS A 163 -3.83 7.66 -22.96
N LEU A 164 -3.92 6.90 -21.87
CA LEU A 164 -3.56 5.47 -21.82
C LEU A 164 -4.70 4.69 -21.15
N PRO A 165 -5.80 4.36 -21.85
CA PRO A 165 -6.97 3.72 -21.23
C PRO A 165 -6.75 2.22 -20.94
N ALA A 166 -5.63 1.87 -20.27
CA ALA A 166 -5.19 0.51 -20.02
C ALA A 166 -6.20 -0.29 -19.18
N LEU A 167 -6.90 0.37 -18.23
CA LEU A 167 -7.95 -0.28 -17.44
C LEU A 167 -9.12 -0.76 -18.30
N LYS A 168 -9.46 -0.02 -19.36
CA LYS A 168 -10.53 -0.39 -20.31
C LYS A 168 -10.08 -1.44 -21.33
N HIS A 169 -8.78 -1.58 -21.55
CA HIS A 169 -8.21 -2.59 -22.46
C HIS A 169 -8.05 -3.97 -21.83
N ARG A 170 -8.25 -4.08 -20.52
CA ARG A 170 -8.17 -5.32 -19.79
C ARG A 170 -9.19 -6.35 -20.31
N LYS A 171 -8.74 -7.60 -20.52
CA LYS A 171 -9.55 -8.71 -21.06
C LYS A 171 -9.81 -9.84 -20.05
N LEU A 172 -9.08 -9.85 -18.91
CA LEU A 172 -9.17 -10.87 -17.85
C LEU A 172 -9.60 -10.22 -16.54
#